data_b9f2da87fd379300cd4cd6c26ff23186
#
_entry.id   b9f2da87fd379300cd4cd6c26ff23186
#
_cell.length_a   1.000
_cell.length_b   1.000
_cell.length_c   1.000
_cell.angle_alpha   90.00
_cell.angle_beta   90.00
_cell.angle_gamma   90.00
#
_symmetry.space_group_name_H-M   'P 1'
#
loop_
_entity.id
_entity.type
_entity.pdbx_description
1 polymer ?
#
loop_
_entity_poly.entity_id
_entity_poly.type
_entity_poly.pdbx_seq_one_letter_code
_entity_poly.pdbx_strand_id
1 'polypeptide(L)'
;MIILIPAYKPDQSLVRLARALRAQDPAVEILVIDDGSGSAYAPIFTELRIDGVTVQTHPANRGKGAALRTGIAWAKANRPGEVIVTADADGQHLPRDIFRVGVRTETAAAAGQRSIILGVRTKPDPNAGEEGTKVPLRSKIGNSATVGFFALATGARVADTQTGLRGFTPQILDWLLQIPGDKYEYEFSMLLRATRADVELVQVPIVKVYEPGNPTSHFRPLQDSALIYAPLLAFLASSFLTGFLVDAIALFVLVGMGAPLLAAVVGARVISALTNFTVNRMLMHDGGARPSASSSLVRYAVLAVGILAANAALMEALTGLGASLLVAKILTELILIPVSFAVQRRWVFLPAKSQEKLRAKEIATNAPSGLRAVSYESARMEAAGIRTGVRASQVRP
;
A
#
# COMPACT_ATOMS: atom_id res chain seq x y z
N MET A 1 10.49 -21.80 -5.69
CA MET A 1 9.37 -21.02 -5.11
C MET A 1 8.93 -21.57 -3.77
N ILE A 2 8.71 -20.73 -2.79
CA ILE A 2 8.20 -21.08 -1.45
C ILE A 2 6.81 -20.48 -1.28
N ILE A 3 5.82 -21.28 -0.85
CA ILE A 3 4.49 -20.80 -0.51
C ILE A 3 4.44 -20.61 1.01
N LEU A 4 4.35 -19.35 1.45
CA LEU A 4 4.33 -18.94 2.86
C LEU A 4 2.88 -18.68 3.31
N ILE A 5 2.42 -19.41 4.31
CA ILE A 5 1.05 -19.32 4.82
C ILE A 5 1.09 -18.98 6.32
N PRO A 6 0.80 -17.74 6.72
CA PRO A 6 0.58 -17.40 8.13
C PRO A 6 -0.76 -17.97 8.58
N ALA A 7 -0.78 -18.66 9.72
CA ALA A 7 -1.95 -19.32 10.24
C ALA A 7 -2.15 -19.02 11.74
N TYR A 8 -3.37 -18.62 12.10
CA TYR A 8 -3.80 -18.48 13.50
C TYR A 8 -5.17 -19.10 13.68
N LYS A 9 -5.24 -20.14 14.52
CA LYS A 9 -6.45 -20.92 14.75
C LYS A 9 -7.11 -21.39 13.43
N PRO A 10 -6.34 -22.05 12.54
CA PRO A 10 -6.84 -22.48 11.25
C PRO A 10 -7.87 -23.63 11.41
N ASP A 11 -8.65 -23.81 10.37
CA ASP A 11 -9.50 -25.00 10.19
C ASP A 11 -8.91 -25.96 9.14
N GLN A 12 -9.67 -26.98 8.75
CA GLN A 12 -9.27 -27.98 7.75
C GLN A 12 -9.06 -27.39 6.33
N SER A 13 -9.44 -26.14 6.07
CA SER A 13 -9.18 -25.48 4.79
C SER A 13 -7.69 -25.35 4.50
N LEU A 14 -6.89 -25.13 5.56
CA LEU A 14 -5.43 -25.06 5.44
C LEU A 14 -4.83 -26.40 4.97
N VAL A 15 -5.30 -27.52 5.52
CA VAL A 15 -4.82 -28.87 5.10
C VAL A 15 -5.25 -29.16 3.66
N ARG A 16 -6.51 -28.85 3.31
CA ARG A 16 -7.01 -29.01 1.94
C ARG A 16 -6.20 -28.16 0.96
N LEU A 17 -5.88 -26.92 1.30
CA LEU A 17 -5.06 -26.03 0.48
C LEU A 17 -3.65 -26.62 0.28
N ALA A 18 -2.99 -27.05 1.34
CA ALA A 18 -1.65 -27.64 1.26
C ALA A 18 -1.60 -28.89 0.36
N ARG A 19 -2.59 -29.78 0.51
CA ARG A 19 -2.73 -30.96 -0.34
C ARG A 19 -3.00 -30.62 -1.80
N ALA A 20 -3.87 -29.64 -2.06
CA ALA A 20 -4.17 -29.18 -3.40
C ALA A 20 -2.97 -28.53 -4.09
N LEU A 21 -2.15 -27.78 -3.35
CA LEU A 21 -0.90 -27.23 -3.85
C LEU A 21 0.09 -28.32 -4.24
N ARG A 22 0.31 -29.34 -3.38
CA ARG A 22 1.19 -30.47 -3.67
C ARG A 22 0.68 -31.37 -4.78
N ALA A 23 -0.64 -31.53 -4.92
CA ALA A 23 -1.21 -32.27 -6.03
C ALA A 23 -0.93 -31.59 -7.39
N GLN A 24 -0.81 -30.26 -7.41
CA GLN A 24 -0.48 -29.51 -8.62
C GLN A 24 1.04 -29.47 -8.90
N ASP A 25 1.86 -29.37 -7.85
CA ASP A 25 3.31 -29.45 -7.92
C ASP A 25 3.87 -30.17 -6.68
N PRO A 26 4.26 -31.46 -6.80
CA PRO A 26 4.81 -32.22 -5.68
C PRO A 26 6.11 -31.67 -5.11
N ALA A 27 6.86 -30.87 -5.89
CA ALA A 27 8.14 -30.28 -5.50
C ALA A 27 7.98 -28.92 -4.80
N VAL A 28 6.76 -28.36 -4.75
CA VAL A 28 6.54 -27.06 -4.14
C VAL A 28 6.85 -27.09 -2.63
N GLU A 29 7.64 -26.15 -2.17
CA GLU A 29 7.91 -25.99 -0.75
C GLU A 29 6.82 -25.14 -0.10
N ILE A 30 6.15 -25.70 0.92
CA ILE A 30 5.10 -25.02 1.70
C ILE A 30 5.64 -24.79 3.09
N LEU A 31 5.66 -23.52 3.50
CA LEU A 31 6.03 -23.05 4.84
C LEU A 31 4.81 -22.46 5.53
N VAL A 32 4.39 -23.08 6.61
CA VAL A 32 3.31 -22.57 7.46
C VAL A 32 3.91 -21.97 8.73
N ILE A 33 3.48 -20.77 9.09
CA ILE A 33 3.81 -20.14 10.35
C ILE A 33 2.57 -20.17 11.25
N ASP A 34 2.58 -21.05 12.24
CA ASP A 34 1.58 -21.07 13.31
C ASP A 34 1.84 -19.90 14.27
N ASP A 35 0.98 -18.91 14.23
CA ASP A 35 1.10 -17.71 15.07
C ASP A 35 0.50 -17.92 16.47
N GLY A 36 0.90 -19.02 17.14
CA GLY A 36 0.53 -19.29 18.52
C GLY A 36 -0.95 -19.71 18.66
N SER A 37 -1.42 -20.62 17.84
CA SER A 37 -2.81 -21.09 17.84
C SER A 37 -3.21 -21.86 19.08
N GLY A 38 -2.25 -22.46 19.81
CA GLY A 38 -2.46 -23.24 21.01
C GLY A 38 -2.75 -24.73 20.75
N SER A 39 -2.80 -25.50 21.84
CA SER A 39 -2.86 -26.97 21.80
C SER A 39 -4.10 -27.53 21.10
N ALA A 40 -5.23 -26.84 21.15
CA ALA A 40 -6.46 -27.24 20.47
C ALA A 40 -6.31 -27.38 18.94
N TYR A 41 -5.35 -26.66 18.35
CA TYR A 41 -5.08 -26.67 16.91
C TYR A 41 -3.87 -27.53 16.51
N ALA A 42 -3.17 -28.12 17.50
CA ALA A 42 -2.01 -28.98 17.26
C ALA A 42 -2.28 -30.14 16.28
N PRO A 43 -3.47 -30.78 16.27
CA PRO A 43 -3.77 -31.85 15.29
C PRO A 43 -3.64 -31.38 13.84
N ILE A 44 -4.10 -30.17 13.50
CA ILE A 44 -4.00 -29.62 12.12
C ILE A 44 -2.54 -29.46 11.71
N PHE A 45 -1.71 -28.88 12.58
CA PHE A 45 -0.30 -28.69 12.29
C PHE A 45 0.50 -30.01 12.25
N THR A 46 0.05 -31.03 13.04
CA THR A 46 0.64 -32.35 12.98
C THR A 46 0.31 -33.03 11.64
N GLU A 47 -0.93 -32.94 11.17
CA GLU A 47 -1.35 -33.44 9.86
C GLU A 47 -0.54 -32.79 8.73
N LEU A 48 -0.34 -31.48 8.76
CA LEU A 48 0.50 -30.75 7.79
C LEU A 48 1.96 -31.26 7.79
N ARG A 49 2.55 -31.52 8.98
CA ARG A 49 3.91 -32.07 9.06
C ARG A 49 4.00 -33.48 8.47
N ILE A 50 2.99 -34.31 8.69
CA ILE A 50 2.89 -35.64 8.09
C ILE A 50 2.82 -35.54 6.57
N ASP A 51 2.07 -34.57 6.05
CA ASP A 51 2.00 -34.26 4.62
C ASP A 51 3.28 -33.58 4.09
N GLY A 52 4.35 -33.45 4.93
CA GLY A 52 5.67 -32.92 4.55
C GLY A 52 5.72 -31.40 4.48
N VAL A 53 4.75 -30.67 5.03
CA VAL A 53 4.77 -29.22 5.12
C VAL A 53 5.72 -28.77 6.24
N THR A 54 6.56 -27.78 5.98
CA THR A 54 7.39 -27.16 7.00
C THR A 54 6.52 -26.26 7.88
N VAL A 55 6.49 -26.50 9.20
CA VAL A 55 5.69 -25.71 10.16
C VAL A 55 6.59 -25.14 11.23
N GLN A 56 6.61 -23.80 11.33
CA GLN A 56 7.22 -23.03 12.41
C GLN A 56 6.12 -22.53 13.35
N THR A 57 6.36 -22.55 14.66
CA THR A 57 5.34 -22.17 15.65
C THR A 57 5.84 -21.05 16.56
N HIS A 58 5.08 -19.99 16.70
CA HIS A 58 5.30 -18.95 17.70
C HIS A 58 4.77 -19.40 19.07
N PRO A 59 5.42 -19.03 20.16
CA PRO A 59 4.95 -19.41 21.52
C PRO A 59 3.62 -18.74 21.90
N ALA A 60 3.29 -17.61 21.27
CA ALA A 60 2.04 -16.87 21.45
C ALA A 60 1.71 -16.09 20.17
N ASN A 61 0.45 -15.64 20.05
CA ASN A 61 0.02 -14.81 18.93
C ASN A 61 0.78 -13.47 18.91
N ARG A 62 1.48 -13.22 17.79
CA ARG A 62 2.26 -12.00 17.55
C ARG A 62 1.66 -11.15 16.43
N GLY A 63 0.71 -11.70 15.68
CA GLY A 63 0.04 -11.08 14.57
C GLY A 63 0.58 -11.49 13.19
N LYS A 64 -0.28 -11.33 12.18
CA LYS A 64 -0.01 -11.76 10.78
C LYS A 64 1.30 -11.19 10.23
N GLY A 65 1.59 -9.91 10.50
CA GLY A 65 2.83 -9.26 10.06
C GLY A 65 4.08 -9.89 10.66
N ALA A 66 4.04 -10.26 11.96
CA ALA A 66 5.12 -10.97 12.62
C ALA A 66 5.31 -12.37 12.04
N ALA A 67 4.23 -13.10 11.76
CA ALA A 67 4.28 -14.42 11.13
C ALA A 67 4.88 -14.34 9.72
N LEU A 68 4.49 -13.35 8.92
CA LEU A 68 5.07 -13.11 7.60
C LEU A 68 6.57 -12.83 7.68
N ARG A 69 7.02 -11.95 8.60
CA ARG A 69 8.45 -11.69 8.79
C ARG A 69 9.23 -12.92 9.22
N THR A 70 8.67 -13.73 10.12
CA THR A 70 9.30 -15.00 10.52
C THR A 70 9.47 -15.93 9.31
N GLY A 71 8.43 -16.08 8.48
CA GLY A 71 8.51 -16.90 7.27
C GLY A 71 9.49 -16.35 6.23
N ILE A 72 9.52 -15.04 6.01
CA ILE A 72 10.47 -14.38 5.11
C ILE A 72 11.91 -14.57 5.60
N ALA A 73 12.16 -14.42 6.90
CA ALA A 73 13.49 -14.63 7.50
C ALA A 73 13.92 -16.09 7.36
N TRP A 74 13.02 -17.03 7.62
CA TRP A 74 13.28 -18.46 7.43
C TRP A 74 13.63 -18.79 5.98
N ALA A 75 12.82 -18.32 5.03
CA ALA A 75 13.03 -18.55 3.61
C ALA A 75 14.37 -17.98 3.14
N LYS A 76 14.71 -16.77 3.55
CA LYS A 76 16.00 -16.16 3.24
C LYS A 76 17.19 -16.97 3.76
N ALA A 77 17.08 -17.54 4.97
CA ALA A 77 18.16 -18.29 5.60
C ALA A 77 18.30 -19.72 5.01
N ASN A 78 17.19 -20.38 4.71
CA ASN A 78 17.17 -21.79 4.32
C ASN A 78 17.08 -22.03 2.81
N ARG A 79 16.58 -21.05 2.06
CA ARG A 79 16.37 -21.10 0.59
C ARG A 79 16.77 -19.78 -0.06
N PRO A 80 18.05 -19.40 0.01
CA PRO A 80 18.52 -18.15 -0.56
C PRO A 80 18.27 -18.11 -2.08
N GLY A 81 17.77 -16.96 -2.56
CA GLY A 81 17.47 -16.77 -3.98
C GLY A 81 16.08 -17.23 -4.43
N GLU A 82 15.34 -17.96 -3.60
CA GLU A 82 13.98 -18.37 -3.92
C GLU A 82 12.97 -17.23 -3.81
N VAL A 83 11.96 -17.26 -4.67
CA VAL A 83 10.80 -16.36 -4.57
C VAL A 83 9.85 -16.85 -3.49
N ILE A 84 9.16 -15.92 -2.83
CA ILE A 84 8.15 -16.23 -1.82
C ILE A 84 6.78 -15.81 -2.35
N VAL A 85 5.79 -16.69 -2.21
CA VAL A 85 4.39 -16.38 -2.47
C VAL A 85 3.61 -16.55 -1.18
N THR A 86 2.96 -15.49 -0.68
CA THR A 86 2.09 -15.58 0.49
C THR A 86 0.67 -15.95 0.09
N ALA A 87 0.00 -16.76 0.90
CA ALA A 87 -1.42 -17.06 0.78
C ALA A 87 -2.07 -17.09 2.17
N ASP A 88 -3.38 -16.81 2.23
CA ASP A 88 -4.14 -16.89 3.50
C ASP A 88 -4.51 -18.35 3.82
N ALA A 89 -4.63 -18.67 5.12
CA ALA A 89 -4.93 -20.03 5.60
C ALA A 89 -6.40 -20.43 5.46
N ASP A 90 -7.28 -19.51 5.02
CA ASP A 90 -8.73 -19.68 4.95
C ASP A 90 -9.22 -20.41 3.68
N GLY A 91 -8.31 -20.76 2.77
CA GLY A 91 -8.64 -21.45 1.52
C GLY A 91 -9.30 -20.58 0.44
N GLN A 92 -9.40 -19.27 0.63
CA GLN A 92 -10.00 -18.35 -0.36
C GLN A 92 -9.11 -18.11 -1.59
N HIS A 93 -7.86 -18.56 -1.56
CA HIS A 93 -6.95 -18.49 -2.71
C HIS A 93 -6.88 -19.85 -3.44
N LEU A 94 -7.27 -19.86 -4.71
CA LEU A 94 -7.19 -21.06 -5.53
C LEU A 94 -5.73 -21.44 -5.84
N PRO A 95 -5.34 -22.73 -5.79
CA PRO A 95 -3.98 -23.16 -6.12
C PRO A 95 -3.48 -22.62 -7.45
N ARG A 96 -4.30 -22.66 -8.51
CA ARG A 96 -3.96 -22.10 -9.84
C ARG A 96 -3.59 -20.62 -9.80
N ASP A 97 -4.21 -19.84 -8.92
CA ASP A 97 -3.94 -18.40 -8.80
C ASP A 97 -2.67 -18.15 -7.98
N ILE A 98 -2.41 -18.98 -6.96
CA ILE A 98 -1.16 -18.95 -6.19
C ILE A 98 0.02 -19.24 -7.14
N PHE A 99 -0.06 -20.29 -7.97
CA PHE A 99 0.99 -20.62 -8.95
C PHE A 99 1.12 -19.54 -10.03
N ARG A 100 0.00 -18.91 -10.48
CA ARG A 100 0.07 -17.81 -11.44
C ARG A 100 0.84 -16.60 -10.89
N VAL A 101 0.61 -16.24 -9.62
CA VAL A 101 1.38 -15.19 -8.92
C VAL A 101 2.84 -15.64 -8.79
N GLY A 102 3.09 -16.90 -8.46
CA GLY A 102 4.42 -17.50 -8.36
C GLY A 102 5.23 -17.38 -9.64
N VAL A 103 4.71 -17.88 -10.76
CA VAL A 103 5.36 -17.79 -12.08
C VAL A 103 5.67 -16.34 -12.47
N ARG A 104 4.74 -15.42 -12.19
CA ARG A 104 4.98 -13.99 -12.45
C ARG A 104 6.08 -13.42 -11.56
N THR A 105 6.19 -13.92 -10.31
CA THR A 105 7.24 -13.52 -9.38
C THR A 105 8.60 -14.05 -9.81
N GLU A 106 8.68 -15.31 -10.23
CA GLU A 106 9.90 -15.92 -10.77
C GLU A 106 10.39 -15.18 -12.03
N THR A 107 9.47 -14.83 -12.94
CA THR A 107 9.80 -14.01 -14.12
C THR A 107 10.41 -12.67 -13.73
N ALA A 108 9.84 -11.99 -12.74
CA ALA A 108 10.36 -10.71 -12.25
C ALA A 108 11.72 -10.88 -11.56
N ALA A 109 11.88 -11.96 -10.77
CA ALA A 109 13.14 -12.27 -10.09
C ALA A 109 14.28 -12.58 -11.07
N ALA A 110 14.00 -13.37 -12.12
CA ALA A 110 14.96 -13.68 -13.18
C ALA A 110 15.39 -12.43 -13.96
N ALA A 111 14.51 -11.44 -14.08
CA ALA A 111 14.83 -10.12 -14.65
C ALA A 111 15.56 -9.17 -13.66
N GLY A 112 15.91 -9.63 -12.45
CA GLY A 112 16.55 -8.81 -11.43
C GLY A 112 15.65 -7.71 -10.84
N GLN A 113 14.34 -7.77 -11.07
CA GLN A 113 13.41 -6.72 -10.66
C GLN A 113 13.15 -6.77 -9.14
N ARG A 114 13.06 -5.60 -8.54
CA ARG A 114 12.59 -5.42 -7.16
C ARG A 114 11.08 -5.26 -7.17
N SER A 115 10.32 -6.35 -6.99
CA SER A 115 8.89 -6.33 -7.24
C SER A 115 8.08 -7.04 -6.16
N ILE A 116 6.88 -6.50 -5.92
CA ILE A 116 5.78 -7.20 -5.23
C ILE A 116 4.72 -7.50 -6.30
N ILE A 117 4.38 -8.76 -6.45
CA ILE A 117 3.31 -9.22 -7.35
C ILE A 117 2.04 -9.40 -6.50
N LEU A 118 0.96 -8.71 -6.85
CA LEU A 118 -0.30 -8.69 -6.10
C LEU A 118 -1.34 -9.52 -6.84
N GLY A 119 -1.90 -10.54 -6.21
CA GLY A 119 -3.09 -11.23 -6.69
C GLY A 119 -4.33 -10.37 -6.43
N VAL A 120 -4.84 -9.66 -7.44
CA VAL A 120 -5.98 -8.75 -7.27
C VAL A 120 -7.30 -9.44 -7.63
N ARG A 121 -8.25 -9.42 -6.71
CA ARG A 121 -9.56 -10.08 -6.82
C ARG A 121 -10.51 -9.32 -7.73
N THR A 122 -10.28 -9.37 -9.03
CA THR A 122 -11.07 -8.66 -10.05
C THR A 122 -12.03 -9.54 -10.84
N LYS A 123 -11.80 -10.85 -10.85
CA LYS A 123 -12.63 -11.80 -11.60
C LYS A 123 -13.68 -12.44 -10.68
N PRO A 124 -14.96 -12.51 -11.10
CA PRO A 124 -15.94 -13.34 -10.40
C PRO A 124 -15.55 -14.82 -10.51
N ASP A 125 -15.91 -15.61 -9.51
CA ASP A 125 -15.74 -17.07 -9.60
C ASP A 125 -16.77 -17.60 -10.61
N PRO A 126 -16.34 -18.26 -11.71
CA PRO A 126 -17.26 -18.82 -12.69
C PRO A 126 -18.11 -19.98 -12.13
N ASN A 127 -17.71 -20.55 -10.98
CA ASN A 127 -18.42 -21.64 -10.32
C ASN A 127 -19.23 -21.18 -9.11
N ALA A 128 -19.14 -19.89 -8.73
CA ALA A 128 -19.98 -19.34 -7.67
C ALA A 128 -21.39 -19.15 -8.23
N GLY A 129 -22.38 -19.82 -7.63
CA GLY A 129 -23.78 -19.50 -7.87
C GLY A 129 -24.11 -18.02 -7.60
N GLU A 130 -25.30 -17.56 -7.97
CA GLU A 130 -25.69 -16.13 -7.84
C GLU A 130 -25.50 -15.55 -6.42
N GLU A 131 -25.60 -16.37 -5.38
CA GLU A 131 -25.35 -15.95 -3.99
C GLU A 131 -23.86 -15.76 -3.67
N GLY A 132 -22.95 -16.52 -4.28
CA GLY A 132 -21.48 -16.38 -4.09
C GLY A 132 -20.88 -15.16 -4.75
N THR A 133 -21.64 -14.45 -5.62
CA THR A 133 -21.16 -13.23 -6.31
C THR A 133 -21.48 -11.93 -5.53
N LYS A 134 -22.36 -11.97 -4.52
CA LYS A 134 -22.78 -10.79 -3.76
C LYS A 134 -21.75 -10.37 -2.72
N VAL A 135 -20.87 -9.44 -3.11
CA VAL A 135 -19.93 -8.81 -2.16
C VAL A 135 -20.72 -7.92 -1.19
N PRO A 136 -20.60 -8.09 0.13
CA PRO A 136 -21.21 -7.19 1.09
C PRO A 136 -20.82 -5.74 0.82
N LEU A 137 -21.80 -4.82 0.86
CA LEU A 137 -21.62 -3.39 0.57
C LEU A 137 -20.50 -2.79 1.46
N ARG A 138 -20.45 -3.22 2.73
CA ARG A 138 -19.41 -2.81 3.70
C ARG A 138 -17.99 -3.16 3.23
N SER A 139 -17.78 -4.35 2.65
CA SER A 139 -16.48 -4.77 2.11
C SER A 139 -16.11 -3.96 0.85
N LYS A 140 -17.09 -3.64 0.00
CA LYS A 140 -16.86 -2.77 -1.17
C LYS A 140 -16.44 -1.37 -0.76
N ILE A 141 -17.16 -0.75 0.19
CA ILE A 141 -16.86 0.60 0.68
C ILE A 141 -15.49 0.62 1.36
N GLY A 142 -15.19 -0.35 2.23
CA GLY A 142 -13.89 -0.42 2.92
C GLY A 142 -12.72 -0.54 1.95
N ASN A 143 -12.78 -1.44 0.96
CA ASN A 143 -11.73 -1.57 -0.04
C ASN A 143 -11.62 -0.30 -0.92
N SER A 144 -12.75 0.28 -1.36
CA SER A 144 -12.74 1.50 -2.17
C SER A 144 -12.12 2.69 -1.43
N ALA A 145 -12.43 2.85 -0.14
CA ALA A 145 -11.83 3.89 0.69
C ALA A 145 -10.31 3.68 0.83
N THR A 146 -9.86 2.44 1.08
CA THR A 146 -8.45 2.11 1.22
C THR A 146 -7.68 2.27 -0.11
N VAL A 147 -8.28 1.87 -1.22
CA VAL A 147 -7.74 2.07 -2.58
C VAL A 147 -7.64 3.56 -2.90
N GLY A 148 -8.68 4.34 -2.61
CA GLY A 148 -8.68 5.80 -2.78
C GLY A 148 -7.60 6.48 -1.94
N PHE A 149 -7.50 6.12 -0.65
CA PHE A 149 -6.44 6.62 0.24
C PHE A 149 -5.05 6.23 -0.27
N PHE A 150 -4.86 4.98 -0.68
CA PHE A 150 -3.60 4.52 -1.24
C PHE A 150 -3.20 5.31 -2.49
N ALA A 151 -4.14 5.50 -3.43
CA ALA A 151 -3.91 6.28 -4.64
C ALA A 151 -3.56 7.75 -4.32
N LEU A 152 -4.27 8.38 -3.36
CA LEU A 152 -3.97 9.72 -2.86
C LEU A 152 -2.58 9.79 -2.22
N ALA A 153 -2.24 8.80 -1.39
CA ALA A 153 -0.98 8.78 -0.64
C ALA A 153 0.24 8.49 -1.52
N THR A 154 0.11 7.62 -2.55
CA THR A 154 1.26 7.11 -3.30
C THR A 154 1.31 7.55 -4.75
N GLY A 155 0.18 7.92 -5.35
CA GLY A 155 0.05 8.13 -6.79
C GLY A 155 -0.11 6.85 -7.60
N ALA A 156 0.12 5.69 -7.00
CA ALA A 156 -0.06 4.41 -7.66
C ALA A 156 -1.51 3.92 -7.50
N ARG A 157 -2.01 3.21 -8.50
CA ARG A 157 -3.35 2.58 -8.43
C ARG A 157 -3.20 1.08 -8.25
N VAL A 158 -3.69 0.58 -7.13
CA VAL A 158 -3.79 -0.84 -6.82
C VAL A 158 -5.28 -1.17 -6.67
N ALA A 159 -5.76 -2.15 -7.43
CA ALA A 159 -7.19 -2.48 -7.44
C ALA A 159 -7.65 -3.19 -6.15
N ASP A 160 -6.75 -3.90 -5.47
CA ASP A 160 -7.00 -4.58 -4.22
C ASP A 160 -5.79 -4.43 -3.29
N THR A 161 -5.91 -3.55 -2.30
CA THR A 161 -4.85 -3.29 -1.32
C THR A 161 -4.88 -4.28 -0.15
N GLN A 162 -5.96 -5.06 -0.03
CA GLN A 162 -6.21 -5.97 1.10
C GLN A 162 -5.92 -7.44 0.76
N THR A 163 -5.46 -7.73 -0.47
CA THR A 163 -5.12 -9.10 -0.86
C THR A 163 -3.97 -9.66 -0.02
N GLY A 164 -4.14 -10.88 0.51
CA GLY A 164 -3.07 -11.65 1.15
C GLY A 164 -2.22 -12.46 0.17
N LEU A 165 -2.69 -12.63 -1.08
CA LEU A 165 -1.92 -13.33 -2.12
C LEU A 165 -0.90 -12.39 -2.76
N ARG A 166 0.37 -12.55 -2.38
CA ARG A 166 1.48 -11.69 -2.83
C ARG A 166 2.71 -12.51 -3.17
N GLY A 167 3.39 -12.14 -4.24
CA GLY A 167 4.69 -12.67 -4.59
C GLY A 167 5.80 -11.66 -4.28
N PHE A 168 6.92 -12.13 -3.74
CA PHE A 168 8.08 -11.31 -3.38
C PHE A 168 9.31 -11.82 -4.10
N THR A 169 9.98 -10.94 -4.83
CA THR A 169 11.28 -11.26 -5.43
C THR A 169 12.39 -11.26 -4.38
N PRO A 170 13.43 -12.10 -4.51
CA PRO A 170 14.52 -12.20 -3.53
C PRO A 170 15.20 -10.85 -3.22
N GLN A 171 15.25 -9.95 -4.19
CA GLN A 171 15.88 -8.64 -4.11
C GLN A 171 15.26 -7.68 -3.09
N ILE A 172 14.04 -7.97 -2.62
CA ILE A 172 13.33 -7.12 -1.66
C ILE A 172 13.19 -7.73 -0.26
N LEU A 173 13.65 -8.96 -0.02
CA LEU A 173 13.42 -9.66 1.26
C LEU A 173 14.02 -8.90 2.44
N ASP A 174 15.22 -8.35 2.32
CA ASP A 174 15.84 -7.53 3.37
C ASP A 174 15.04 -6.28 3.69
N TRP A 175 14.52 -5.65 2.66
CA TRP A 175 13.66 -4.48 2.83
C TRP A 175 12.33 -4.86 3.50
N LEU A 176 11.72 -5.99 3.15
CA LEU A 176 10.50 -6.49 3.80
C LEU A 176 10.68 -6.72 5.29
N LEU A 177 11.83 -7.26 5.71
CA LEU A 177 12.14 -7.51 7.12
C LEU A 177 12.26 -6.22 7.95
N GLN A 178 12.55 -5.08 7.32
CA GLN A 178 12.68 -3.77 7.98
C GLN A 178 11.35 -3.01 8.08
N ILE A 179 10.26 -3.48 7.45
CA ILE A 179 8.97 -2.82 7.50
C ILE A 179 8.34 -3.01 8.88
N PRO A 180 7.93 -1.93 9.57
CA PRO A 180 7.28 -2.01 10.86
C PRO A 180 5.84 -2.53 10.75
N GLY A 181 5.34 -3.05 11.86
CA GLY A 181 3.98 -3.56 12.01
C GLY A 181 3.97 -5.06 12.23
N ASP A 182 3.20 -5.52 13.22
CA ASP A 182 3.12 -6.93 13.60
C ASP A 182 1.81 -7.57 13.16
N LYS A 183 0.78 -6.76 12.84
CA LYS A 183 -0.56 -7.22 12.47
C LYS A 183 -0.87 -6.94 11.00
N TYR A 184 -2.11 -6.61 10.68
CA TYR A 184 -2.58 -6.33 9.31
C TYR A 184 -1.99 -5.04 8.72
N GLU A 185 -1.57 -4.09 9.56
CA GLU A 185 -0.89 -2.87 9.11
C GLU A 185 0.44 -3.13 8.39
N TYR A 186 1.11 -4.26 8.66
CA TYR A 186 2.33 -4.65 7.96
C TYR A 186 2.12 -4.75 6.45
N GLU A 187 1.04 -5.43 6.03
CA GLU A 187 0.72 -5.63 4.62
C GLU A 187 0.39 -4.33 3.89
N PHE A 188 -0.25 -3.40 4.57
CA PHE A 188 -0.55 -2.08 4.01
C PHE A 188 0.68 -1.16 4.03
N SER A 189 1.47 -1.19 5.10
CA SER A 189 2.73 -0.44 5.21
C SER A 189 3.71 -0.82 4.11
N MET A 190 3.80 -2.10 3.76
CA MET A 190 4.61 -2.61 2.65
C MET A 190 4.21 -1.95 1.32
N LEU A 191 2.91 -1.86 1.02
CA LEU A 191 2.42 -1.21 -0.20
C LEU A 191 2.73 0.30 -0.21
N LEU A 192 2.47 1.00 0.91
CA LEU A 192 2.74 2.43 1.03
C LEU A 192 4.22 2.78 0.85
N ARG A 193 5.12 1.90 1.33
CA ARG A 193 6.57 2.11 1.26
C ARG A 193 7.17 1.66 -0.07
N ALA A 194 6.56 0.68 -0.75
CA ALA A 194 7.05 0.14 -2.02
C ALA A 194 7.27 1.23 -3.07
N THR A 195 6.31 2.16 -3.20
CA THR A 195 6.36 3.26 -4.19
C THR A 195 7.54 4.23 -3.99
N ARG A 196 8.16 4.23 -2.80
CA ARG A 196 9.30 5.09 -2.44
C ARG A 196 10.62 4.33 -2.38
N ALA A 197 10.55 3.01 -2.21
CA ALA A 197 11.71 2.14 -2.09
C ALA A 197 12.19 1.59 -3.45
N ASP A 198 11.66 2.12 -4.55
CA ASP A 198 11.91 1.61 -5.91
C ASP A 198 11.53 0.12 -6.05
N VAL A 199 10.42 -0.25 -5.38
CA VAL A 199 9.82 -1.59 -5.46
C VAL A 199 8.58 -1.50 -6.35
N GLU A 200 8.57 -2.27 -7.42
CA GLU A 200 7.48 -2.28 -8.39
C GLU A 200 6.27 -3.06 -7.86
N LEU A 201 5.05 -2.51 -8.04
CA LEU A 201 3.79 -3.19 -7.73
C LEU A 201 3.18 -3.71 -9.03
N VAL A 202 3.21 -5.03 -9.22
CA VAL A 202 2.65 -5.70 -10.40
C VAL A 202 1.36 -6.40 -10.00
N GLN A 203 0.29 -6.21 -10.77
CA GLN A 203 -1.03 -6.77 -10.46
C GLN A 203 -1.36 -7.94 -11.37
N VAL A 204 -1.77 -9.06 -10.78
CA VAL A 204 -2.21 -10.28 -11.46
C VAL A 204 -3.69 -10.52 -11.11
N PRO A 205 -4.60 -10.52 -12.09
CA PRO A 205 -6.01 -10.79 -11.82
C PRO A 205 -6.23 -12.22 -11.33
N ILE A 206 -6.90 -12.36 -10.18
CA ILE A 206 -7.26 -13.66 -9.58
C ILE A 206 -8.77 -13.78 -9.41
N VAL A 207 -9.22 -15.00 -9.19
CA VAL A 207 -10.62 -15.30 -8.92
C VAL A 207 -10.94 -14.91 -7.47
N LYS A 208 -12.13 -14.35 -7.28
CA LYS A 208 -12.66 -14.05 -5.95
C LYS A 208 -13.50 -15.22 -5.47
N VAL A 209 -12.96 -16.00 -4.54
CA VAL A 209 -13.71 -17.04 -3.84
C VAL A 209 -14.38 -16.44 -2.61
N TYR A 210 -15.65 -16.71 -2.45
CA TYR A 210 -16.44 -16.26 -1.30
C TYR A 210 -17.01 -17.46 -0.55
N GLU A 211 -16.63 -17.61 0.71
CA GLU A 211 -17.33 -18.54 1.61
C GLU A 211 -18.43 -17.77 2.37
N PRO A 212 -19.68 -18.27 2.39
CA PRO A 212 -20.76 -17.67 3.17
C PRO A 212 -20.39 -17.61 4.65
N GLY A 213 -20.51 -16.43 5.25
CA GLY A 213 -20.26 -16.23 6.68
C GLY A 213 -18.81 -15.95 7.09
N ASN A 214 -17.82 -16.20 6.24
CA ASN A 214 -16.38 -15.99 6.48
C ASN A 214 -15.95 -16.17 7.95
N PRO A 215 -16.14 -17.37 8.57
CA PRO A 215 -15.95 -17.61 9.99
C PRO A 215 -14.48 -17.53 10.43
N THR A 216 -13.55 -17.57 9.49
CA THR A 216 -12.10 -17.60 9.74
C THR A 216 -11.43 -16.21 9.68
N SER A 217 -12.17 -15.15 9.37
CA SER A 217 -11.61 -13.79 9.34
C SER A 217 -11.48 -13.22 10.75
N HIS A 218 -10.24 -13.10 11.22
CA HIS A 218 -9.90 -12.44 12.50
C HIS A 218 -9.73 -10.91 12.37
N PHE A 219 -10.10 -10.33 11.23
CA PHE A 219 -10.02 -8.88 10.99
C PHE A 219 -11.00 -8.13 11.90
N ARG A 220 -10.50 -7.23 12.73
CA ARG A 220 -11.28 -6.35 13.61
C ARG A 220 -11.50 -5.00 12.91
N PRO A 221 -12.70 -4.74 12.34
CA PRO A 221 -12.90 -3.64 11.40
C PRO A 221 -12.49 -2.27 11.91
N LEU A 222 -12.75 -1.95 13.18
CA LEU A 222 -12.43 -0.65 13.75
C LEU A 222 -10.94 -0.53 14.13
N GLN A 223 -10.39 -1.55 14.79
CA GLN A 223 -9.02 -1.50 15.30
C GLN A 223 -7.99 -1.60 14.17
N ASP A 224 -8.19 -2.55 13.26
CA ASP A 224 -7.26 -2.75 12.15
C ASP A 224 -7.37 -1.62 11.11
N SER A 225 -8.57 -1.07 10.89
CA SER A 225 -8.73 0.14 10.08
C SER A 225 -8.05 1.35 10.71
N ALA A 226 -8.13 1.53 12.04
CA ALA A 226 -7.43 2.63 12.72
C ALA A 226 -5.92 2.56 12.50
N LEU A 227 -5.31 1.37 12.56
CA LEU A 227 -3.89 1.16 12.28
C LEU A 227 -3.53 1.46 10.82
N ILE A 228 -4.38 1.07 9.87
CA ILE A 228 -4.20 1.36 8.44
C ILE A 228 -4.22 2.87 8.18
N TYR A 229 -5.12 3.59 8.86
CA TYR A 229 -5.26 5.05 8.70
C TYR A 229 -4.37 5.85 9.66
N ALA A 230 -3.64 5.22 10.58
CA ALA A 230 -2.78 5.88 11.55
C ALA A 230 -1.84 6.95 10.95
N PRO A 231 -1.19 6.75 9.78
CA PRO A 231 -0.37 7.81 9.18
C PRO A 231 -1.16 9.05 8.79
N LEU A 232 -2.40 8.90 8.32
CA LEU A 232 -3.29 10.01 8.02
C LEU A 232 -3.76 10.70 9.29
N LEU A 233 -4.18 9.91 10.29
CA LEU A 233 -4.62 10.44 11.59
C LEU A 233 -3.50 11.18 12.31
N ALA A 234 -2.27 10.67 12.27
CA ALA A 234 -1.10 11.34 12.81
C ALA A 234 -0.82 12.68 12.09
N PHE A 235 -0.95 12.70 10.76
CA PHE A 235 -0.84 13.94 9.99
C PHE A 235 -1.92 14.97 10.37
N LEU A 236 -3.18 14.53 10.50
CA LEU A 236 -4.29 15.38 10.89
C LEU A 236 -4.08 15.96 12.30
N ALA A 237 -3.72 15.10 13.25
CA ALA A 237 -3.44 15.51 14.63
C ALA A 237 -2.26 16.47 14.71
N SER A 238 -1.16 16.19 13.98
CA SER A 238 0.01 17.08 13.96
C SER A 238 -0.31 18.43 13.32
N SER A 239 -1.04 18.45 12.22
CA SER A 239 -1.44 19.68 11.53
C SER A 239 -2.38 20.52 12.38
N PHE A 240 -3.30 19.90 13.11
CA PHE A 240 -4.18 20.59 14.06
C PHE A 240 -3.39 21.16 15.25
N LEU A 241 -2.58 20.35 15.90
CA LEU A 241 -1.78 20.77 17.07
C LEU A 241 -0.78 21.85 16.71
N THR A 242 -0.05 21.72 15.62
CA THR A 242 0.92 22.73 15.19
C THR A 242 0.23 23.98 14.65
N GLY A 243 -0.86 23.83 13.91
CA GLY A 243 -1.60 24.98 13.37
C GLY A 243 -2.28 25.80 14.44
N PHE A 244 -2.90 25.18 15.43
CA PHE A 244 -3.65 25.87 16.47
C PHE A 244 -2.80 26.26 17.69
N LEU A 245 -2.11 25.30 18.31
CA LEU A 245 -1.35 25.55 19.54
C LEU A 245 -0.17 26.48 19.31
N VAL A 246 0.63 26.22 18.28
CA VAL A 246 1.80 27.07 18.01
C VAL A 246 1.38 28.46 17.59
N ASP A 247 0.31 28.60 16.79
CA ASP A 247 -0.25 29.90 16.41
C ASP A 247 -0.73 30.68 17.63
N ALA A 248 -1.50 30.05 18.52
CA ALA A 248 -2.00 30.66 19.73
C ALA A 248 -0.86 31.08 20.69
N ILE A 249 0.07 30.16 20.96
CA ILE A 249 1.22 30.43 21.85
C ILE A 249 2.07 31.58 21.27
N ALA A 250 2.41 31.53 19.98
CA ALA A 250 3.19 32.59 19.34
C ALA A 250 2.46 33.95 19.38
N LEU A 251 1.15 33.97 19.16
CA LEU A 251 0.34 35.16 19.23
C LEU A 251 0.41 35.80 20.65
N PHE A 252 0.15 34.99 21.68
CA PHE A 252 0.18 35.51 23.06
C PHE A 252 1.57 35.99 23.47
N VAL A 253 2.64 35.29 23.07
CA VAL A 253 4.01 35.70 23.34
C VAL A 253 4.33 37.01 22.65
N LEU A 254 4.02 37.18 21.38
CA LEU A 254 4.29 38.39 20.61
C LEU A 254 3.52 39.60 21.15
N VAL A 255 2.24 39.42 21.51
CA VAL A 255 1.44 40.48 22.16
C VAL A 255 2.02 40.81 23.52
N GLY A 256 2.40 39.83 24.35
CA GLY A 256 3.04 40.02 25.65
C GLY A 256 4.39 40.74 25.56
N MET A 257 5.09 40.61 24.44
CA MET A 257 6.32 41.38 24.14
C MET A 257 6.06 42.82 23.64
N GLY A 258 4.80 43.22 23.54
CA GLY A 258 4.43 44.59 23.11
C GLY A 258 4.31 44.77 21.59
N ALA A 259 4.28 43.69 20.81
CA ALA A 259 4.08 43.79 19.37
C ALA A 259 2.65 44.32 19.05
N PRO A 260 2.47 45.17 18.03
CA PRO A 260 1.15 45.56 17.55
C PRO A 260 0.36 44.32 17.12
N LEU A 261 -0.95 44.27 17.40
CA LEU A 261 -1.80 43.09 17.20
C LEU A 261 -1.69 42.50 15.79
N LEU A 262 -1.71 43.33 14.75
CA LEU A 262 -1.58 42.89 13.37
C LEU A 262 -0.21 42.19 13.11
N ALA A 263 0.88 42.78 13.62
CA ALA A 263 2.21 42.22 13.50
C ALA A 263 2.33 40.87 14.27
N ALA A 264 1.72 40.80 15.47
CA ALA A 264 1.66 39.59 16.26
C ALA A 264 0.88 38.47 15.55
N VAL A 265 -0.27 38.80 14.95
CA VAL A 265 -1.07 37.82 14.18
C VAL A 265 -0.29 37.30 12.96
N VAL A 266 0.34 38.15 12.17
CA VAL A 266 1.13 37.77 11.00
C VAL A 266 2.35 36.95 11.44
N GLY A 267 3.06 37.40 12.49
CA GLY A 267 4.22 36.69 13.04
C GLY A 267 3.85 35.29 13.55
N ALA A 268 2.76 35.14 14.28
CA ALA A 268 2.26 33.89 14.78
C ALA A 268 1.93 32.91 13.62
N ARG A 269 1.29 33.40 12.55
CA ARG A 269 1.01 32.62 11.34
C ARG A 269 2.26 32.12 10.65
N VAL A 270 3.29 32.94 10.51
CA VAL A 270 4.56 32.54 9.91
C VAL A 270 5.24 31.47 10.76
N ILE A 271 5.32 31.67 12.08
CA ILE A 271 5.91 30.70 13.01
C ILE A 271 5.16 29.35 12.94
N SER A 272 3.83 29.38 13.02
CA SER A 272 2.98 28.20 12.93
C SER A 272 3.15 27.47 11.60
N ALA A 273 3.19 28.18 10.47
CA ALA A 273 3.38 27.60 9.14
C ALA A 273 4.76 26.93 8.99
N LEU A 274 5.82 27.55 9.49
CA LEU A 274 7.18 26.99 9.47
C LEU A 274 7.29 25.75 10.37
N THR A 275 6.67 25.79 11.55
CA THR A 275 6.62 24.63 12.46
C THR A 275 5.86 23.48 11.83
N ASN A 276 4.69 23.74 11.25
CA ASN A 276 3.89 22.73 10.55
C ASN A 276 4.65 22.13 9.35
N PHE A 277 5.33 22.96 8.57
CA PHE A 277 6.21 22.49 7.49
C PHE A 277 7.29 21.54 8.02
N THR A 278 7.96 21.89 9.12
CA THR A 278 9.05 21.11 9.70
C THR A 278 8.54 19.78 10.22
N VAL A 279 7.45 19.79 10.99
CA VAL A 279 6.81 18.56 11.53
C VAL A 279 6.32 17.65 10.41
N ASN A 280 5.63 18.18 9.41
CA ASN A 280 5.15 17.39 8.27
C ASN A 280 6.30 16.83 7.43
N ARG A 281 7.39 17.58 7.28
CA ARG A 281 8.60 17.10 6.63
C ARG A 281 9.24 15.94 7.38
N MET A 282 9.21 15.93 8.71
CA MET A 282 9.69 14.82 9.54
C MET A 282 8.77 13.60 9.44
N LEU A 283 7.46 13.78 9.59
CA LEU A 283 6.46 12.72 9.58
C LEU A 283 6.32 12.03 8.21
N MET A 284 6.50 12.78 7.13
CA MET A 284 6.37 12.25 5.77
C MET A 284 7.67 11.65 5.23
N HIS A 285 8.74 11.57 6.05
CA HIS A 285 10.02 11.04 5.63
C HIS A 285 10.12 9.53 5.95
N ASP A 286 10.19 8.70 4.92
CA ASP A 286 10.30 7.24 5.03
C ASP A 286 11.71 6.73 4.66
N GLY A 287 12.78 7.43 5.08
CA GLY A 287 14.17 6.92 4.98
C GLY A 287 14.86 7.07 3.61
N GLY A 288 14.21 7.61 2.58
CA GLY A 288 14.81 7.88 1.26
C GLY A 288 15.58 9.21 1.20
N ALA A 289 16.15 9.57 0.02
CA ALA A 289 16.81 10.85 -0.21
C ALA A 289 15.85 12.03 0.02
N ARG A 290 16.24 12.99 0.86
CA ARG A 290 15.44 14.17 1.16
C ARG A 290 15.53 15.21 0.05
N PRO A 291 14.42 15.81 -0.40
CA PRO A 291 14.50 17.01 -1.24
C PRO A 291 15.12 18.16 -0.44
N SER A 292 15.71 19.14 -1.15
CA SER A 292 16.27 20.32 -0.47
C SER A 292 15.19 21.05 0.34
N ALA A 293 15.58 21.63 1.47
CA ALA A 293 14.63 22.32 2.34
C ALA A 293 14.00 23.52 1.65
N SER A 294 14.79 24.30 0.90
CA SER A 294 14.34 25.47 0.15
C SER A 294 13.32 25.12 -0.93
N SER A 295 13.58 24.11 -1.74
CA SER A 295 12.63 23.64 -2.76
C SER A 295 11.32 23.14 -2.15
N SER A 296 11.39 22.39 -1.05
CA SER A 296 10.19 21.92 -0.34
C SER A 296 9.41 23.07 0.29
N LEU A 297 10.09 24.09 0.83
CA LEU A 297 9.45 25.26 1.44
C LEU A 297 8.69 26.09 0.40
N VAL A 298 9.29 26.35 -0.77
CA VAL A 298 8.62 27.06 -1.87
C VAL A 298 7.36 26.29 -2.32
N ARG A 299 7.47 24.97 -2.53
CA ARG A 299 6.30 24.15 -2.89
C ARG A 299 5.23 24.14 -1.81
N TYR A 300 5.63 24.13 -0.54
CA TYR A 300 4.72 24.20 0.58
C TYR A 300 3.98 25.54 0.62
N ALA A 301 4.67 26.65 0.39
CA ALA A 301 4.05 27.98 0.32
C ALA A 301 3.04 28.08 -0.84
N VAL A 302 3.40 27.58 -2.02
CA VAL A 302 2.45 27.52 -3.18
C VAL A 302 1.23 26.68 -2.83
N LEU A 303 1.42 25.52 -2.19
CA LEU A 303 0.29 24.68 -1.75
C LEU A 303 -0.58 25.40 -0.73
N ALA A 304 0.02 26.10 0.25
CA ALA A 304 -0.73 26.82 1.28
C ALA A 304 -1.62 27.90 0.67
N VAL A 305 -1.12 28.67 -0.30
CA VAL A 305 -1.91 29.64 -1.04
C VAL A 305 -3.03 28.96 -1.84
N GLY A 306 -2.73 27.85 -2.51
CA GLY A 306 -3.74 27.09 -3.28
C GLY A 306 -4.85 26.52 -2.39
N ILE A 307 -4.52 25.98 -1.22
CA ILE A 307 -5.49 25.48 -0.23
C ILE A 307 -6.35 26.62 0.33
N LEU A 308 -5.76 27.79 0.59
CA LEU A 308 -6.50 28.97 1.05
C LEU A 308 -7.52 29.42 0.01
N ALA A 309 -7.11 29.52 -1.26
CA ALA A 309 -8.02 29.89 -2.36
C ALA A 309 -9.13 28.85 -2.55
N ALA A 310 -8.78 27.56 -2.52
CA ALA A 310 -9.76 26.47 -2.64
C ALA A 310 -10.74 26.45 -1.43
N ASN A 311 -10.26 26.76 -0.22
CA ASN A 311 -11.12 26.87 0.97
C ASN A 311 -12.15 27.98 0.79
N ALA A 312 -11.73 29.17 0.36
CA ALA A 312 -12.63 30.29 0.12
C ALA A 312 -13.69 29.95 -0.96
N ALA A 313 -13.25 29.41 -2.08
CA ALA A 313 -14.14 29.03 -3.19
C ALA A 313 -15.15 27.94 -2.79
N LEU A 314 -14.72 26.89 -2.07
CA LEU A 314 -15.62 25.84 -1.60
C LEU A 314 -16.62 26.33 -0.57
N MET A 315 -16.16 27.17 0.36
CA MET A 315 -17.05 27.80 1.36
C MET A 315 -18.14 28.65 0.68
N GLU A 316 -17.75 29.49 -0.27
CA GLU A 316 -18.69 30.33 -1.04
C GLU A 316 -19.67 29.47 -1.84
N ALA A 317 -19.19 28.46 -2.57
CA ALA A 317 -20.03 27.55 -3.34
C ALA A 317 -21.04 26.81 -2.46
N LEU A 318 -20.60 26.22 -1.35
CA LEU A 318 -21.46 25.44 -0.45
C LEU A 318 -22.51 26.31 0.25
N THR A 319 -22.13 27.51 0.70
CA THR A 319 -23.09 28.45 1.31
C THR A 319 -24.05 29.00 0.28
N GLY A 320 -23.60 29.25 -0.96
CA GLY A 320 -24.45 29.63 -2.08
C GLY A 320 -25.48 28.55 -2.47
N LEU A 321 -25.17 27.27 -2.24
CA LEU A 321 -26.09 26.14 -2.39
C LEU A 321 -27.04 25.96 -1.19
N GLY A 322 -27.01 26.86 -0.21
CA GLY A 322 -27.89 26.84 0.97
C GLY A 322 -27.39 26.03 2.17
N ALA A 323 -26.13 25.54 2.15
CA ALA A 323 -25.56 24.89 3.32
C ALA A 323 -25.32 25.90 4.44
N SER A 324 -25.59 25.52 5.70
CA SER A 324 -25.20 26.35 6.84
C SER A 324 -23.68 26.50 6.90
N LEU A 325 -23.19 27.61 7.47
CA LEU A 325 -21.77 27.91 7.57
C LEU A 325 -20.98 26.77 8.23
N LEU A 326 -21.55 26.13 9.25
CA LEU A 326 -20.91 24.99 9.94
C LEU A 326 -20.80 23.76 9.02
N VAL A 327 -21.88 23.43 8.30
CA VAL A 327 -21.90 22.31 7.35
C VAL A 327 -20.94 22.55 6.20
N ALA A 328 -20.94 23.78 5.62
CA ALA A 328 -20.00 24.17 4.58
C ALA A 328 -18.54 24.03 5.06
N LYS A 329 -18.25 24.48 6.29
CA LYS A 329 -16.90 24.36 6.88
C LYS A 329 -16.47 22.90 7.05
N ILE A 330 -17.32 22.05 7.62
CA ILE A 330 -17.02 20.64 7.82
C ILE A 330 -16.74 19.95 6.48
N LEU A 331 -17.61 20.15 5.48
CA LEU A 331 -17.44 19.54 4.17
C LEU A 331 -16.17 20.03 3.46
N THR A 332 -15.87 21.33 3.55
CA THR A 332 -14.65 21.90 2.98
C THR A 332 -13.41 21.27 3.61
N GLU A 333 -13.35 21.12 4.93
CA GLU A 333 -12.20 20.49 5.61
C GLU A 333 -12.08 19.01 5.26
N LEU A 334 -13.19 18.26 5.20
CA LEU A 334 -13.19 16.85 4.80
C LEU A 334 -12.63 16.66 3.39
N ILE A 335 -12.78 17.62 2.49
CA ILE A 335 -12.23 17.59 1.13
C ILE A 335 -10.76 18.05 1.13
N LEU A 336 -10.45 19.19 1.75
CA LEU A 336 -9.14 19.81 1.60
C LEU A 336 -8.04 19.14 2.43
N ILE A 337 -8.36 18.53 3.56
CA ILE A 337 -7.37 17.85 4.39
C ILE A 337 -6.72 16.66 3.65
N PRO A 338 -7.47 15.69 3.11
CA PRO A 338 -6.89 14.61 2.31
C PRO A 338 -6.15 15.10 1.08
N VAL A 339 -6.65 16.14 0.40
CA VAL A 339 -5.99 16.75 -0.76
C VAL A 339 -4.65 17.36 -0.35
N SER A 340 -4.63 18.16 0.72
CA SER A 340 -3.40 18.76 1.26
C SER A 340 -2.37 17.69 1.62
N PHE A 341 -2.78 16.63 2.33
CA PHE A 341 -1.93 15.50 2.66
C PHE A 341 -1.34 14.84 1.41
N ALA A 342 -2.18 14.55 0.41
CA ALA A 342 -1.75 13.91 -0.82
C ALA A 342 -0.73 14.77 -1.58
N VAL A 343 -0.99 16.08 -1.72
CA VAL A 343 -0.10 17.00 -2.44
C VAL A 343 1.21 17.19 -1.67
N GLN A 344 1.17 17.34 -0.35
CA GLN A 344 2.40 17.43 0.47
C GLN A 344 3.26 16.18 0.28
N ARG A 345 2.67 15.00 0.37
CA ARG A 345 3.38 13.73 0.24
C ARG A 345 3.93 13.50 -1.16
N ARG A 346 3.19 13.83 -2.21
CA ARG A 346 3.53 13.53 -3.63
C ARG A 346 4.35 14.60 -4.33
N TRP A 347 4.26 15.84 -3.87
CA TRP A 347 4.87 16.96 -4.59
C TRP A 347 5.80 17.79 -3.71
N VAL A 348 5.41 18.11 -2.48
CA VAL A 348 6.21 18.97 -1.61
C VAL A 348 7.44 18.21 -1.09
N PHE A 349 7.25 16.99 -0.58
CA PHE A 349 8.28 16.23 0.11
C PHE A 349 8.88 15.07 -0.70
N LEU A 350 8.47 14.86 -1.95
CA LEU A 350 9.10 13.85 -2.82
C LEU A 350 10.38 14.40 -3.50
N PRO A 351 11.47 13.59 -3.59
CA PRO A 351 12.65 13.94 -4.39
C PRO A 351 12.31 14.13 -5.88
N ALA A 352 12.98 15.05 -6.55
CA ALA A 352 12.72 15.37 -7.97
C ALA A 352 12.84 14.15 -8.90
N LYS A 353 13.84 13.29 -8.69
CA LYS A 353 14.02 12.04 -9.47
C LYS A 353 12.85 11.07 -9.31
N SER A 354 12.23 10.99 -8.13
CA SER A 354 11.05 10.15 -7.89
C SER A 354 9.80 10.73 -8.53
N GLN A 355 9.70 12.06 -8.61
CA GLN A 355 8.59 12.74 -9.31
C GLN A 355 8.65 12.51 -10.83
N GLU A 356 9.84 12.53 -11.41
CA GLU A 356 10.04 12.29 -12.84
C GLU A 356 9.69 10.85 -13.22
N LYS A 357 10.12 9.87 -12.42
CA LYS A 357 9.72 8.46 -12.57
C LYS A 357 8.19 8.26 -12.44
N LEU A 358 7.54 8.93 -11.51
CA LEU A 358 6.07 8.86 -11.34
C LEU A 358 5.34 9.46 -12.54
N ARG A 359 5.79 10.63 -13.05
CA ARG A 359 5.23 11.25 -14.25
C ARG A 359 5.42 10.38 -15.50
N ALA A 360 6.62 9.82 -15.70
CA ALA A 360 6.89 8.91 -16.81
C ALA A 360 5.97 7.65 -16.75
N LYS A 361 5.76 7.10 -15.55
CA LYS A 361 4.89 5.95 -15.34
C LYS A 361 3.39 6.30 -15.56
N GLU A 362 2.96 7.48 -15.18
CA GLU A 362 1.59 7.97 -15.39
C GLU A 362 1.29 8.22 -16.88
N ILE A 363 2.25 8.78 -17.61
CA ILE A 363 2.19 8.95 -19.07
C ILE A 363 2.12 7.58 -19.77
N ALA A 364 2.97 6.62 -19.36
CA ALA A 364 2.95 5.26 -19.91
C ALA A 364 1.65 4.49 -19.62
N THR A 365 1.03 4.75 -18.46
CA THR A 365 -0.24 4.10 -18.06
C THR A 365 -1.44 4.69 -18.81
N ASN A 366 -1.40 5.98 -19.14
CA ASN A 366 -2.48 6.69 -19.85
C ASN A 366 -2.30 6.71 -21.38
N ALA A 367 -1.22 6.11 -21.91
CA ALA A 367 -1.02 5.98 -23.36
C ALA A 367 -2.08 5.04 -23.98
N PRO A 368 -2.62 5.36 -25.16
CA PRO A 368 -3.55 4.51 -25.91
C PRO A 368 -2.97 3.10 -26.12
N SER A 369 -3.83 2.09 -26.07
CA SER A 369 -3.46 0.67 -26.10
C SER A 369 -2.59 0.23 -27.28
N GLY A 370 -2.63 0.94 -28.40
CA GLY A 370 -1.78 0.69 -29.57
C GLY A 370 -0.30 1.02 -29.38
N LEU A 371 0.03 2.02 -28.55
CA LEU A 371 1.42 2.39 -28.26
C LEU A 371 2.08 1.51 -27.19
N ARG A 372 1.28 0.82 -26.35
CA ARG A 372 1.78 -0.12 -25.34
C ARG A 372 2.39 -1.39 -25.94
N ALA A 373 1.83 -1.88 -27.03
CA ALA A 373 2.33 -3.08 -27.71
C ALA A 373 3.70 -2.86 -28.36
N VAL A 374 3.89 -1.70 -29.00
CA VAL A 374 5.14 -1.36 -29.72
C VAL A 374 6.29 -1.13 -28.73
N SER A 375 6.05 -0.45 -27.58
CA SER A 375 7.09 -0.22 -26.59
C SER A 375 7.50 -1.49 -25.83
N TYR A 376 6.58 -2.43 -25.66
CA TYR A 376 6.85 -3.71 -25.00
C TYR A 376 7.65 -4.67 -25.90
N GLU A 377 7.36 -4.66 -27.20
CA GLU A 377 8.08 -5.44 -28.20
C GLU A 377 9.48 -4.89 -28.46
N SER A 378 9.65 -3.56 -28.52
CA SER A 378 10.95 -2.91 -28.63
C SER A 378 11.85 -3.18 -27.42
N ALA A 379 11.33 -3.08 -26.20
CA ALA A 379 12.07 -3.38 -24.98
C ALA A 379 12.43 -4.86 -24.85
N ARG A 380 11.60 -5.77 -25.38
CA ARG A 380 11.85 -7.22 -25.39
C ARG A 380 12.93 -7.60 -26.42
N MET A 381 12.97 -6.91 -27.58
CA MET A 381 13.98 -7.14 -28.59
C MET A 381 15.34 -6.56 -28.20
N GLU A 382 15.35 -5.41 -27.52
CA GLU A 382 16.56 -4.79 -26.98
C GLU A 382 17.19 -5.62 -25.86
N ALA A 383 16.36 -6.20 -24.97
CA ALA A 383 16.78 -7.14 -23.93
C ALA A 383 17.29 -8.49 -24.50
N ALA A 384 16.82 -8.89 -25.68
CA ALA A 384 17.25 -10.09 -26.39
C ALA A 384 18.48 -9.88 -27.28
N GLY A 385 19.07 -8.68 -27.29
CA GLY A 385 20.26 -8.37 -28.11
C GLY A 385 20.00 -8.29 -29.62
N ILE A 386 18.75 -8.26 -30.05
CA ILE A 386 18.35 -8.21 -31.46
C ILE A 386 18.23 -6.73 -31.87
N ARG A 387 19.24 -6.21 -32.54
CA ARG A 387 19.19 -4.87 -33.17
C ARG A 387 18.19 -4.88 -34.33
N THR A 388 17.01 -4.32 -34.10
CA THR A 388 16.08 -4.05 -35.21
C THR A 388 16.54 -2.81 -35.98
N GLY A 389 17.14 -3.05 -37.14
CA GLY A 389 17.42 -2.02 -38.12
C GLY A 389 16.12 -1.56 -38.78
N VAL A 390 15.39 -0.65 -38.17
CA VAL A 390 14.33 0.10 -38.86
C VAL A 390 14.99 1.32 -39.50
N ARG A 391 15.32 1.21 -40.80
CA ARG A 391 15.62 2.37 -41.63
C ARG A 391 14.40 3.28 -41.70
N ALA A 392 14.52 4.49 -41.18
CA ALA A 392 13.58 5.55 -41.45
C ALA A 392 13.54 5.81 -42.98
N SER A 393 12.50 5.35 -43.65
CA SER A 393 12.18 5.76 -45.00
C SER A 393 11.65 7.20 -44.93
N GLN A 394 12.44 8.12 -45.52
CA GLN A 394 12.06 9.50 -45.78
C GLN A 394 10.78 9.51 -46.64
N VAL A 395 9.73 10.10 -46.14
CA VAL A 395 8.65 10.67 -46.97
C VAL A 395 8.90 12.17 -46.98
N ARG A 396 9.32 12.68 -48.17
CA ARG A 396 9.30 14.10 -48.53
C ARG A 396 8.00 14.43 -49.22
N PRO A 397 7.64 15.74 -49.29
CA PRO A 397 6.30 16.28 -49.26
C PRO A 397 5.41 15.94 -50.42
#